data_9127ed9405456438fd91f3c8281fb6b2
#
_entry.id   9127ed9405456438fd91f3c8281fb6b2
#
_cell.length_a   1.000
_cell.length_b   1.000
_cell.length_c   1.000
_cell.angle_alpha   90.00
_cell.angle_beta   90.00
_cell.angle_gamma   90.00
#
_symmetry.space_group_name_H-M   'P 1'
#
loop_
_entity.id
_entity.type
_entity.pdbx_description
1 polymer ?
#
loop_
_entity_poly.entity_id
_entity_poly.type
_entity_poly.pdbx_seq_one_letter_code
_entity_poly.pdbx_strand_id
1 'polypeptide(L)'
;MIDIILGNCIEKLQSIEDGSIDLIVADPPYNVGKDYGNGSDKQAFDDYMSFTRSWLQECHRVLKPTGTIYVFVGFRYISYLFQIMENDLKMNFINWISWHYTQGIGKTKGFSPRHDDILMFSKSPVYKFNLDDIRIPQKFYRKINNMRGANPGDVWEISHIHYCQKNRQEHPTQKPEALIERMVLASSDENDTVFDPFCGSGTTLRVCQQLNRNAIGIELNSEYVEQIRERLNQKFDGFDSIDERMLRVPNDLNDADIRKEYITNHIKWFLKNHPDRIEAFMEDVKAKYHSKKAITHDLFESIAS
;
A
#
# COMPACT_ATOMS: atom_id res chain seq x y z
N MET A 1 17.35 -0.99 -9.70
CA MET A 1 18.44 -0.56 -8.79
C MET A 1 17.84 -0.23 -7.43
N ILE A 2 18.47 -0.66 -6.31
CA ILE A 2 18.03 -0.29 -4.95
C ILE A 2 19.20 0.40 -4.27
N ASP A 3 18.97 1.60 -3.77
CA ASP A 3 19.98 2.41 -3.07
C ASP A 3 19.51 2.76 -1.65
N ILE A 4 20.44 2.71 -0.69
CA ILE A 4 20.19 3.00 0.73
C ILE A 4 21.20 4.03 1.20
N ILE A 5 20.70 5.19 1.60
CA ILE A 5 21.50 6.34 2.04
C ILE A 5 21.40 6.48 3.57
N LEU A 6 22.52 6.32 4.27
CA LEU A 6 22.59 6.59 5.70
C LEU A 6 22.65 8.10 5.97
N GLY A 7 21.76 8.62 6.81
CA GLY A 7 21.81 9.99 7.27
C GLY A 7 20.45 10.66 7.49
N ASN A 8 20.49 11.95 7.82
CA ASN A 8 19.29 12.76 8.00
C ASN A 8 18.56 12.98 6.67
N CYS A 9 17.25 12.75 6.64
CA CYS A 9 16.48 12.81 5.39
C CYS A 9 16.52 14.19 4.73
N ILE A 10 16.44 15.30 5.49
CA ILE A 10 16.46 16.66 4.95
C ILE A 10 17.81 16.95 4.28
N GLU A 11 18.92 16.57 4.92
CA GLU A 11 20.27 16.77 4.37
C GLU A 11 20.50 15.90 3.11
N LYS A 12 20.08 14.66 3.17
CA LYS A 12 20.30 13.71 2.06
C LYS A 12 19.40 13.97 0.86
N LEU A 13 18.17 14.44 1.10
CA LEU A 13 17.27 14.88 0.02
C LEU A 13 17.90 15.94 -0.88
N GLN A 14 18.73 16.82 -0.33
CA GLN A 14 19.42 17.85 -1.13
C GLN A 14 20.32 17.30 -2.22
N SER A 15 20.78 16.04 -2.12
CA SER A 15 21.58 15.39 -3.15
C SER A 15 20.74 14.68 -4.22
N ILE A 16 19.42 14.60 -4.06
CA ILE A 16 18.52 13.99 -5.04
C ILE A 16 18.09 15.05 -6.07
N GLU A 17 18.15 14.70 -7.34
CA GLU A 17 17.83 15.57 -8.46
C GLU A 17 16.37 16.00 -8.47
N ASP A 18 16.10 17.24 -8.83
CA ASP A 18 14.77 17.80 -8.99
C ASP A 18 13.95 17.02 -10.01
N GLY A 19 12.71 16.67 -9.66
CA GLY A 19 11.80 16.01 -10.59
C GLY A 19 12.28 14.64 -11.09
N SER A 20 13.05 13.91 -10.29
CA SER A 20 13.61 12.59 -10.65
C SER A 20 12.78 11.42 -10.15
N ILE A 21 11.89 11.63 -9.17
CA ILE A 21 11.15 10.59 -8.44
C ILE A 21 9.72 10.44 -8.99
N ASP A 22 9.32 9.21 -9.30
CA ASP A 22 7.97 8.89 -9.80
C ASP A 22 6.96 8.74 -8.66
N LEU A 23 7.38 8.09 -7.56
CA LEU A 23 6.53 7.79 -6.41
C LEU A 23 7.29 8.01 -5.11
N ILE A 24 6.66 8.68 -4.14
CA ILE A 24 7.17 8.79 -2.77
C ILE A 24 6.21 8.04 -1.82
N VAL A 25 6.78 7.20 -0.96
CA VAL A 25 6.09 6.56 0.16
C VAL A 25 6.80 6.98 1.44
N ALA A 26 6.18 7.83 2.23
CA ALA A 26 6.77 8.44 3.42
C ALA A 26 6.03 8.02 4.70
N ASP A 27 6.76 7.38 5.63
CA ASP A 27 6.28 7.04 6.98
C ASP A 27 7.10 7.79 8.05
N PRO A 28 6.90 9.11 8.20
CA PRO A 28 7.69 9.93 9.11
C PRO A 28 7.43 9.58 10.58
N PRO A 29 8.31 9.97 11.52
CA PRO A 29 8.00 9.91 12.94
C PRO A 29 6.71 10.68 13.27
N TYR A 30 5.84 10.09 14.13
CA TYR A 30 4.50 10.66 14.43
C TYR A 30 4.47 11.59 15.63
N ASN A 31 5.62 11.90 16.22
CA ASN A 31 5.73 12.73 17.43
C ASN A 31 4.91 12.18 18.62
N VAL A 32 4.94 10.87 18.81
CA VAL A 32 4.16 10.16 19.86
C VAL A 32 5.01 9.66 21.02
N GLY A 33 6.31 9.95 21.02
CA GLY A 33 7.26 9.54 22.05
C GLY A 33 7.82 8.13 21.83
N LYS A 34 7.85 7.64 20.60
CA LYS A 34 8.53 6.38 20.24
C LYS A 34 10.03 6.57 20.13
N ASP A 35 10.76 5.56 20.53
CA ASP A 35 12.20 5.44 20.32
C ASP A 35 12.47 4.59 19.08
N TYR A 36 13.21 5.15 18.14
CA TYR A 36 13.65 4.50 16.89
C TYR A 36 15.16 4.16 16.94
N GLY A 37 15.72 3.97 18.15
CA GLY A 37 17.14 3.65 18.36
C GLY A 37 18.03 4.89 18.47
N ASN A 38 17.47 6.08 18.40
CA ASN A 38 18.16 7.37 18.53
C ASN A 38 17.50 8.31 19.56
N GLY A 39 16.65 7.76 20.42
CA GLY A 39 15.86 8.48 21.41
C GLY A 39 14.41 8.72 21.01
N SER A 40 13.68 9.37 21.88
CA SER A 40 12.25 9.65 21.67
C SER A 40 12.01 10.62 20.50
N ASP A 41 11.04 10.31 19.62
CA ASP A 41 10.60 11.19 18.53
C ASP A 41 9.81 12.42 19.02
N LYS A 42 9.60 12.57 20.34
CA LYS A 42 8.78 13.63 20.91
C LYS A 42 9.47 14.99 20.83
N GLN A 43 8.84 15.89 20.10
CA GLN A 43 9.27 17.28 19.91
C GLN A 43 8.17 18.26 20.32
N ALA A 44 8.54 19.54 20.54
CA ALA A 44 7.55 20.61 20.62
C ALA A 44 6.76 20.72 19.30
N PHE A 45 5.53 21.21 19.38
CA PHE A 45 4.66 21.29 18.20
C PHE A 45 5.29 22.07 17.04
N ASP A 46 5.85 23.24 17.32
CA ASP A 46 6.42 24.10 16.29
C ASP A 46 7.67 23.50 15.64
N ASP A 47 8.51 22.84 16.44
CA ASP A 47 9.70 22.13 15.95
C ASP A 47 9.31 20.96 15.03
N TYR A 48 8.33 20.16 15.44
CA TYR A 48 7.79 19.06 14.63
C TYR A 48 7.16 19.56 13.33
N MET A 49 6.42 20.68 13.38
CA MET A 49 5.82 21.28 12.18
C MET A 49 6.86 21.89 11.24
N SER A 50 7.93 22.49 11.79
CA SER A 50 9.06 22.99 11.01
C SER A 50 9.80 21.86 10.30
N PHE A 51 10.12 20.76 11.01
CA PHE A 51 10.67 19.55 10.45
C PHE A 51 9.77 19.00 9.32
N THR A 52 8.45 18.90 9.59
CA THR A 52 7.48 18.38 8.63
C THR A 52 7.42 19.22 7.34
N ARG A 53 7.42 20.55 7.46
CA ARG A 53 7.48 21.43 6.28
C ARG A 53 8.76 21.23 5.47
N SER A 54 9.89 21.12 6.14
CA SER A 54 11.19 21.00 5.48
C SER A 54 11.29 19.74 4.63
N TRP A 55 10.95 18.57 5.17
CA TRP A 55 11.04 17.33 4.37
C TRP A 55 9.94 17.25 3.30
N LEU A 56 8.73 17.79 3.55
CA LEU A 56 7.66 17.83 2.53
C LEU A 56 8.04 18.74 1.35
N GLN A 57 8.68 19.89 1.60
CA GLN A 57 9.18 20.78 0.55
C GLN A 57 10.21 20.08 -0.33
N GLU A 58 11.16 19.37 0.27
CA GLU A 58 12.15 18.60 -0.48
C GLU A 58 11.52 17.43 -1.25
N CYS A 59 10.59 16.70 -0.65
CA CYS A 59 9.81 15.68 -1.35
C CYS A 59 9.05 16.25 -2.55
N HIS A 60 8.43 17.42 -2.41
CA HIS A 60 7.78 18.10 -3.51
C HIS A 60 8.77 18.50 -4.61
N ARG A 61 9.98 18.97 -4.25
CA ARG A 61 11.03 19.35 -5.22
C ARG A 61 11.44 18.15 -6.09
N VAL A 62 11.78 17.02 -5.45
CA VAL A 62 12.31 15.83 -6.14
C VAL A 62 11.23 15.05 -6.90
N LEU A 63 9.95 15.22 -6.57
CA LEU A 63 8.84 14.54 -7.22
C LEU A 63 8.66 15.04 -8.65
N LYS A 64 8.50 14.14 -9.62
CA LYS A 64 8.16 14.47 -11.01
C LYS A 64 6.84 15.22 -11.12
N PRO A 65 6.59 16.02 -12.16
CA PRO A 65 5.29 16.66 -12.38
C PRO A 65 4.09 15.69 -12.37
N THR A 66 4.28 14.46 -12.82
CA THR A 66 3.28 13.38 -12.84
C THR A 66 3.37 12.45 -11.62
N GLY A 67 4.28 12.74 -10.69
CA GLY A 67 4.57 11.89 -9.54
C GLY A 67 3.52 11.98 -8.45
N THR A 68 3.43 10.92 -7.67
CA THR A 68 2.49 10.75 -6.54
C THR A 68 3.24 10.58 -5.24
N ILE A 69 2.68 11.07 -4.14
CA ILE A 69 3.19 10.87 -2.79
C ILE A 69 2.10 10.30 -1.88
N TYR A 70 2.45 9.27 -1.10
CA TYR A 70 1.69 8.77 0.03
C TYR A 70 2.42 9.13 1.32
N VAL A 71 1.70 9.74 2.26
CA VAL A 71 2.23 10.14 3.57
C VAL A 71 1.42 9.50 4.67
N PHE A 72 2.04 8.62 5.43
CA PHE A 72 1.46 8.10 6.66
C PHE A 72 1.48 9.17 7.74
N VAL A 73 0.40 9.28 8.50
CA VAL A 73 0.30 10.29 9.54
C VAL A 73 -0.63 9.88 10.67
N GLY A 74 -0.25 10.20 11.89
CA GLY A 74 -1.13 10.03 13.03
C GLY A 74 -2.26 11.07 13.07
N PHE A 75 -3.44 10.68 13.57
CA PHE A 75 -4.67 11.49 13.62
C PHE A 75 -4.50 12.90 14.21
N ARG A 76 -3.46 13.13 15.04
CA ARG A 76 -3.21 14.45 15.65
C ARG A 76 -2.70 15.49 14.66
N TYR A 77 -1.99 15.06 13.65
CA TYR A 77 -1.25 15.95 12.75
C TYR A 77 -1.77 15.96 11.32
N ILE A 78 -2.71 15.08 10.98
CA ILE A 78 -3.18 14.91 9.60
C ILE A 78 -3.74 16.18 8.98
N SER A 79 -4.52 16.97 9.75
CA SER A 79 -5.07 18.24 9.25
C SER A 79 -4.00 19.28 8.93
N TYR A 80 -2.90 19.28 9.68
CA TYR A 80 -1.78 20.18 9.44
C TYR A 80 -0.98 19.77 8.20
N LEU A 81 -0.68 18.47 8.06
CA LEU A 81 0.02 17.96 6.88
C LEU A 81 -0.83 18.19 5.63
N PHE A 82 -2.13 17.93 5.70
CA PHE A 82 -3.06 18.20 4.61
C PHE A 82 -2.98 19.66 4.16
N GLN A 83 -3.04 20.61 5.09
CA GLN A 83 -2.93 22.03 4.77
C GLN A 83 -1.58 22.41 4.14
N ILE A 84 -0.47 21.85 4.64
CA ILE A 84 0.84 22.10 4.04
C ILE A 84 0.86 21.62 2.59
N MET A 85 0.42 20.37 2.35
CA MET A 85 0.46 19.78 1.02
C MET A 85 -0.47 20.50 0.04
N GLU A 86 -1.72 20.77 0.44
CA GLU A 86 -2.70 21.41 -0.41
C GLU A 86 -2.46 22.91 -0.58
N ASN A 87 -2.26 23.64 0.54
CA ASN A 87 -2.27 25.10 0.52
C ASN A 87 -0.89 25.72 0.36
N ASP A 88 0.15 25.15 1.00
CA ASP A 88 1.49 25.73 0.93
C ASP A 88 2.23 25.21 -0.32
N LEU A 89 2.20 23.89 -0.56
CA LEU A 89 2.89 23.26 -1.68
C LEU A 89 2.06 23.20 -2.97
N LYS A 90 0.76 23.53 -2.92
CA LYS A 90 -0.16 23.52 -4.07
C LYS A 90 -0.25 22.17 -4.78
N MET A 91 -0.11 21.08 -4.03
CA MET A 91 -0.25 19.75 -4.56
C MET A 91 -1.72 19.42 -4.87
N ASN A 92 -1.95 18.49 -5.78
CA ASN A 92 -3.28 18.03 -6.13
C ASN A 92 -3.71 16.90 -5.18
N PHE A 93 -4.75 17.12 -4.39
CA PHE A 93 -5.32 16.13 -3.50
C PHE A 93 -6.01 15.01 -4.27
N ILE A 94 -5.74 13.76 -3.91
CA ILE A 94 -6.36 12.59 -4.54
C ILE A 94 -7.25 11.85 -3.53
N ASN A 95 -6.67 11.34 -2.43
CA ASN A 95 -7.40 10.59 -1.43
C ASN A 95 -6.86 10.82 -0.01
N TRP A 96 -7.77 10.72 0.94
CA TRP A 96 -7.47 10.48 2.35
C TRP A 96 -7.86 9.03 2.63
N ILE A 97 -6.88 8.16 2.82
CA ILE A 97 -7.04 6.73 2.95
C ILE A 97 -7.00 6.37 4.43
N SER A 98 -8.00 5.62 4.90
CA SER A 98 -8.00 5.02 6.24
C SER A 98 -7.50 3.59 6.15
N TRP A 99 -6.30 3.35 6.70
CA TRP A 99 -5.79 1.99 6.85
C TRP A 99 -6.29 1.40 8.16
N HIS A 100 -7.34 0.58 8.06
CA HIS A 100 -7.99 -0.10 9.18
C HIS A 100 -7.29 -1.41 9.55
N TYR A 101 -7.17 -1.64 10.87
CA TYR A 101 -6.64 -2.86 11.45
C TYR A 101 -7.35 -3.18 12.78
N THR A 102 -7.43 -4.47 13.13
CA THR A 102 -8.18 -4.92 14.31
C THR A 102 -7.43 -4.80 15.63
N GLN A 103 -6.11 -4.62 15.57
CA GLN A 103 -5.20 -4.56 16.71
C GLN A 103 -5.06 -3.14 17.26
N GLY A 104 -4.54 -3.02 18.46
CA GLY A 104 -4.23 -1.75 19.10
C GLY A 104 -4.64 -1.69 20.56
N ILE A 105 -4.19 -0.66 21.25
CA ILE A 105 -4.46 -0.46 22.68
C ILE A 105 -5.93 -0.10 22.90
N GLY A 106 -6.60 -0.85 23.76
CA GLY A 106 -7.98 -0.54 24.19
C GLY A 106 -8.04 0.72 25.05
N LYS A 107 -9.08 1.54 24.85
CA LYS A 107 -9.40 2.67 25.75
C LYS A 107 -10.58 2.32 26.65
N THR A 108 -10.55 2.77 27.90
CA THR A 108 -11.65 2.65 28.85
C THR A 108 -12.63 3.83 28.75
N LYS A 109 -12.17 4.98 28.24
CA LYS A 109 -12.98 6.17 27.98
C LYS A 109 -12.72 6.63 26.54
N GLY A 110 -13.77 6.65 25.72
CA GLY A 110 -13.72 6.94 24.30
C GLY A 110 -13.46 5.70 23.43
N PHE A 111 -13.50 5.87 22.11
CA PHE A 111 -13.27 4.79 21.15
C PHE A 111 -11.78 4.49 21.01
N SER A 112 -11.42 3.22 20.92
CA SER A 112 -10.05 2.78 20.66
C SER A 112 -9.67 3.05 19.20
N PRO A 113 -8.52 3.68 18.91
CA PRO A 113 -8.08 3.86 17.52
C PRO A 113 -7.82 2.49 16.88
N ARG A 114 -8.27 2.34 15.65
CA ARG A 114 -8.15 1.11 14.85
C ARG A 114 -7.77 1.42 13.40
N HIS A 115 -7.19 2.57 13.15
CA HIS A 115 -6.69 2.96 11.84
C HIS A 115 -5.52 3.93 11.99
N ASP A 116 -4.68 3.93 10.97
CA ASP A 116 -3.80 5.03 10.63
C ASP A 116 -4.30 5.69 9.35
N ASP A 117 -3.97 6.94 9.17
CA ASP A 117 -4.37 7.73 8.01
C ASP A 117 -3.21 7.85 7.03
N ILE A 118 -3.54 7.87 5.74
CA ILE A 118 -2.58 8.04 4.66
C ILE A 118 -3.11 9.12 3.72
N LEU A 119 -2.34 10.18 3.54
CA LEU A 119 -2.65 11.22 2.57
C LEU A 119 -2.04 10.86 1.22
N MET A 120 -2.85 10.85 0.17
CA MET A 120 -2.41 10.66 -1.21
C MET A 120 -2.56 11.96 -1.99
N PHE A 121 -1.44 12.46 -2.47
CA PHE A 121 -1.38 13.66 -3.31
C PHE A 121 -0.54 13.40 -4.56
N SER A 122 -0.79 14.13 -5.63
CA SER A 122 0.10 14.22 -6.78
C SER A 122 0.64 15.63 -6.95
N LYS A 123 1.78 15.78 -7.64
CA LYS A 123 2.37 17.11 -7.86
C LYS A 123 1.51 17.96 -8.78
N SER A 124 0.79 17.34 -9.72
CA SER A 124 -0.14 18.01 -10.64
C SER A 124 -1.41 17.17 -10.85
N PRO A 125 -2.47 17.71 -11.48
CA PRO A 125 -3.67 16.95 -11.82
C PRO A 125 -3.45 15.78 -12.78
N VAL A 126 -2.29 15.74 -13.47
CA VAL A 126 -1.92 14.63 -14.35
C VAL A 126 -0.97 13.70 -13.59
N TYR A 127 -1.46 12.53 -13.23
CA TYR A 127 -0.71 11.54 -12.45
C TYR A 127 -1.00 10.12 -12.90
N LYS A 128 -0.13 9.19 -12.51
CA LYS A 128 -0.26 7.76 -12.79
C LYS A 128 -1.17 7.08 -11.76
N PHE A 129 -2.15 6.30 -12.26
CA PHE A 129 -2.99 5.46 -11.40
C PHE A 129 -3.40 4.18 -12.12
N ASN A 130 -2.74 3.08 -11.80
CA ASN A 130 -2.89 1.76 -12.42
C ASN A 130 -3.99 0.97 -11.70
N LEU A 131 -5.25 1.35 -11.90
CA LEU A 131 -6.38 0.72 -11.22
C LEU A 131 -6.46 -0.79 -11.45
N ASP A 132 -6.14 -1.25 -12.67
CA ASP A 132 -6.27 -2.66 -13.02
C ASP A 132 -5.27 -3.55 -12.26
N ASP A 133 -4.13 -3.00 -11.80
CA ASP A 133 -3.11 -3.73 -11.04
C ASP A 133 -3.46 -3.93 -9.55
N ILE A 134 -4.45 -3.19 -9.06
CA ILE A 134 -4.84 -3.17 -7.64
C ILE A 134 -6.29 -3.58 -7.39
N ARG A 135 -7.02 -4.01 -8.42
CA ARG A 135 -8.43 -4.42 -8.24
C ARG A 135 -8.56 -5.55 -7.23
N ILE A 136 -9.63 -5.49 -6.44
CA ILE A 136 -10.01 -6.51 -5.47
C ILE A 136 -11.28 -7.24 -5.91
N PRO A 137 -11.59 -8.43 -5.35
CA PRO A 137 -12.84 -9.13 -5.64
C PRO A 137 -14.07 -8.29 -5.30
N GLN A 138 -15.12 -8.45 -6.08
CA GLN A 138 -16.41 -7.81 -5.81
C GLN A 138 -17.01 -8.35 -4.51
N LYS A 139 -17.29 -7.47 -3.54
CA LYS A 139 -17.99 -7.87 -2.30
C LYS A 139 -19.44 -8.31 -2.55
N PHE A 140 -20.07 -7.72 -3.57
CA PHE A 140 -21.46 -8.01 -3.93
C PHE A 140 -21.56 -8.29 -5.41
N TYR A 141 -22.05 -9.47 -5.75
CA TYR A 141 -22.29 -9.82 -7.14
C TYR A 141 -23.56 -9.12 -7.67
N ARG A 142 -23.44 -8.41 -8.80
CA ARG A 142 -24.54 -7.83 -9.56
C ARG A 142 -24.34 -8.14 -11.03
N LYS A 143 -25.44 -8.23 -11.83
CA LYS A 143 -25.38 -8.49 -13.28
C LYS A 143 -24.51 -7.50 -14.06
N ILE A 144 -24.41 -6.26 -13.55
CA ILE A 144 -23.65 -5.16 -14.16
C ILE A 144 -22.19 -5.09 -13.66
N ASN A 145 -21.79 -5.95 -12.72
CA ASN A 145 -20.46 -5.90 -12.16
C ASN A 145 -19.39 -6.18 -13.21
N ASN A 146 -18.32 -5.38 -13.17
CA ASN A 146 -17.15 -5.63 -13.96
C ASN A 146 -16.44 -6.89 -13.43
N MET A 147 -16.25 -7.89 -14.29
CA MET A 147 -15.53 -9.12 -13.95
C MET A 147 -14.04 -8.87 -13.63
N ARG A 148 -13.50 -7.73 -14.00
CA ARG A 148 -12.15 -7.28 -13.65
C ARG A 148 -11.98 -6.93 -12.16
N GLY A 149 -13.05 -6.99 -11.38
CA GLY A 149 -13.04 -6.67 -9.95
C GLY A 149 -13.37 -5.21 -9.63
N ALA A 150 -13.40 -4.90 -8.33
CA ALA A 150 -13.71 -3.57 -7.80
C ALA A 150 -12.45 -2.73 -7.59
N ASN A 151 -12.62 -1.40 -7.59
CA ASN A 151 -11.67 -0.49 -6.98
C ASN A 151 -11.63 -0.76 -5.46
N PRO A 152 -10.46 -0.87 -4.82
CA PRO A 152 -10.34 -1.11 -3.39
C PRO A 152 -11.05 -0.08 -2.49
N GLY A 153 -11.27 1.12 -3.02
CA GLY A 153 -11.76 2.25 -2.23
C GLY A 153 -10.65 2.86 -1.37
N ASP A 154 -11.03 3.69 -0.42
CA ASP A 154 -10.13 4.45 0.46
C ASP A 154 -10.16 3.98 1.92
N VAL A 155 -10.86 2.89 2.22
CA VAL A 155 -10.78 2.18 3.51
C VAL A 155 -10.11 0.82 3.26
N TRP A 156 -8.85 0.68 3.72
CA TRP A 156 -8.04 -0.50 3.49
C TRP A 156 -7.98 -1.38 4.72
N GLU A 157 -8.51 -2.58 4.63
CA GLU A 157 -8.46 -3.58 5.70
C GLU A 157 -7.25 -4.48 5.50
N ILE A 158 -6.12 -4.10 6.09
CA ILE A 158 -4.85 -4.84 6.00
C ILE A 158 -4.30 -4.98 7.43
N SER A 159 -4.10 -6.22 7.86
CA SER A 159 -3.58 -6.50 9.20
C SER A 159 -2.17 -5.96 9.40
N HIS A 160 -1.88 -5.49 10.61
CA HIS A 160 -0.50 -5.26 11.05
C HIS A 160 0.32 -6.55 11.05
N ILE A 161 1.63 -6.41 10.95
CA ILE A 161 2.55 -7.52 11.13
C ILE A 161 2.57 -7.92 12.61
N HIS A 162 2.16 -9.17 12.89
CA HIS A 162 2.18 -9.73 14.24
C HIS A 162 3.60 -10.03 14.72
N TYR A 163 3.81 -9.98 16.04
CA TYR A 163 5.10 -10.32 16.67
C TYR A 163 5.60 -11.74 16.34
N CYS A 164 4.69 -12.65 16.00
CA CYS A 164 5.00 -14.04 15.68
C CYS A 164 5.21 -14.32 14.18
N GLN A 165 5.10 -13.33 13.32
CA GLN A 165 5.28 -13.52 11.87
C GLN A 165 6.75 -13.62 11.51
N LYS A 166 7.10 -14.57 10.61
CA LYS A 166 8.48 -14.82 10.16
C LYS A 166 9.15 -13.60 9.51
N ASN A 167 8.35 -12.71 8.90
CA ASN A 167 8.82 -11.53 8.16
C ASN A 167 8.98 -10.29 9.04
N ARG A 168 8.76 -10.43 10.37
CA ARG A 168 8.92 -9.31 11.28
C ARG A 168 10.40 -9.01 11.49
N GLN A 169 10.75 -7.75 11.27
CA GLN A 169 12.05 -7.18 11.64
C GLN A 169 11.98 -6.60 13.08
N GLU A 170 13.11 -6.32 13.68
CA GLU A 170 13.16 -5.70 15.01
C GLU A 170 12.68 -4.24 15.05
N HIS A 171 12.30 -3.69 13.91
CA HIS A 171 11.80 -2.32 13.83
C HIS A 171 10.39 -2.18 14.45
N PRO A 172 10.17 -1.18 15.34
CA PRO A 172 8.94 -1.09 16.16
C PRO A 172 7.66 -0.82 15.37
N THR A 173 7.76 -0.23 14.18
CA THR A 173 6.61 0.23 13.36
C THR A 173 6.67 -0.30 11.93
N GLN A 174 7.22 -1.49 11.71
CA GLN A 174 7.26 -2.10 10.38
C GLN A 174 5.88 -2.12 9.72
N LYS A 175 5.78 -1.55 8.52
CA LYS A 175 4.56 -1.58 7.71
C LYS A 175 4.42 -2.93 6.98
N PRO A 176 3.19 -3.44 6.79
CA PRO A 176 2.93 -4.64 5.98
C PRO A 176 3.38 -4.44 4.52
N GLU A 177 4.01 -5.45 3.94
CA GLU A 177 4.41 -5.41 2.52
C GLU A 177 3.20 -5.25 1.59
N ALA A 178 2.09 -5.91 1.92
CA ALA A 178 0.84 -5.81 1.16
C ALA A 178 0.28 -4.37 1.06
N LEU A 179 0.48 -3.57 2.10
CA LEU A 179 0.05 -2.17 2.13
C LEU A 179 0.88 -1.33 1.15
N ILE A 180 2.21 -1.46 1.23
CA ILE A 180 3.15 -0.76 0.36
C ILE A 180 3.03 -1.24 -1.08
N GLU A 181 2.83 -2.54 -1.30
CA GLU A 181 2.63 -3.12 -2.62
C GLU A 181 1.45 -2.49 -3.35
N ARG A 182 0.31 -2.27 -2.66
CA ARG A 182 -0.85 -1.60 -3.25
C ARG A 182 -0.51 -0.19 -3.74
N MET A 183 0.26 0.58 -2.95
CA MET A 183 0.70 1.93 -3.33
C MET A 183 1.65 1.90 -4.54
N VAL A 184 2.63 1.02 -4.51
CA VAL A 184 3.65 0.89 -5.58
C VAL A 184 2.99 0.47 -6.89
N LEU A 185 2.10 -0.52 -6.87
CA LEU A 185 1.39 -0.96 -8.06
C LEU A 185 0.44 0.11 -8.60
N ALA A 186 -0.28 0.81 -7.71
CA ALA A 186 -1.22 1.86 -8.12
C ALA A 186 -0.53 3.04 -8.80
N SER A 187 0.66 3.42 -8.36
CA SER A 187 1.25 4.72 -8.69
C SER A 187 2.64 4.66 -9.33
N SER A 188 3.09 3.48 -9.77
CA SER A 188 4.34 3.32 -10.50
C SER A 188 4.27 2.19 -11.52
N ASP A 189 5.14 2.23 -12.54
CA ASP A 189 5.39 1.16 -13.49
C ASP A 189 6.76 0.50 -13.23
N GLU A 190 7.05 -0.61 -13.90
CA GLU A 190 8.37 -1.22 -13.86
C GLU A 190 9.45 -0.21 -14.28
N ASN A 191 10.58 -0.23 -13.58
CA ASN A 191 11.71 0.69 -13.73
C ASN A 191 11.47 2.14 -13.29
N ASP A 192 10.25 2.52 -12.86
CA ASP A 192 10.04 3.81 -12.19
C ASP A 192 10.87 3.87 -10.90
N THR A 193 11.20 5.07 -10.45
CA THR A 193 11.96 5.32 -9.24
C THR A 193 11.02 5.67 -8.09
N VAL A 194 11.02 4.81 -7.06
CA VAL A 194 10.28 5.00 -5.81
C VAL A 194 11.23 5.52 -4.74
N PHE A 195 10.79 6.48 -3.95
CA PHE A 195 11.58 7.08 -2.89
C PHE A 195 10.90 6.94 -1.52
N ASP A 196 11.68 6.56 -0.51
CA ASP A 196 11.25 6.48 0.89
C ASP A 196 12.20 7.30 1.76
N PRO A 197 11.80 8.50 2.24
CA PRO A 197 12.65 9.35 3.06
C PRO A 197 12.85 8.85 4.50
N PHE A 198 12.09 7.82 4.93
CA PHE A 198 12.10 7.28 6.29
C PHE A 198 12.00 5.75 6.24
N CYS A 199 12.95 5.09 5.60
CA CYS A 199 12.74 3.69 5.20
C CYS A 199 12.71 2.67 6.37
N GLY A 200 13.15 3.01 7.57
CA GLY A 200 13.01 2.21 8.78
C GLY A 200 13.40 0.74 8.59
N SER A 201 12.41 -0.15 8.51
CA SER A 201 12.64 -1.58 8.25
C SER A 201 12.87 -1.94 6.78
N GLY A 202 12.84 -0.98 5.85
CA GLY A 202 13.06 -1.19 4.42
C GLY A 202 11.91 -1.87 3.67
N THR A 203 10.69 -1.80 4.18
CA THR A 203 9.55 -2.46 3.52
C THR A 203 9.32 -1.92 2.12
N THR A 204 9.39 -0.61 1.92
CA THR A 204 9.24 0.02 0.59
C THR A 204 10.30 -0.49 -0.38
N LEU A 205 11.56 -0.54 0.03
CA LEU A 205 12.67 -1.01 -0.80
C LEU A 205 12.52 -2.49 -1.17
N ARG A 206 12.10 -3.33 -0.22
CA ARG A 206 11.85 -4.75 -0.45
C ARG A 206 10.73 -4.97 -1.47
N VAL A 207 9.62 -4.25 -1.34
CA VAL A 207 8.50 -4.31 -2.28
C VAL A 207 8.93 -3.85 -3.68
N CYS A 208 9.66 -2.74 -3.78
CA CYS A 208 10.17 -2.24 -5.06
C CYS A 208 11.09 -3.24 -5.74
N GLN A 209 12.01 -3.87 -5.00
CA GLN A 209 12.88 -4.91 -5.51
C GLN A 209 12.08 -6.05 -6.15
N GLN A 210 11.02 -6.53 -5.49
CA GLN A 210 10.21 -7.65 -5.96
C GLN A 210 9.29 -7.29 -7.12
N LEU A 211 8.96 -6.01 -7.27
CA LEU A 211 8.10 -5.50 -8.33
C LEU A 211 8.89 -4.88 -9.51
N ASN A 212 10.20 -5.05 -9.58
CA ASN A 212 11.07 -4.47 -10.61
C ASN A 212 11.03 -2.93 -10.69
N ARG A 213 10.86 -2.25 -9.54
CA ARG A 213 11.01 -0.79 -9.45
C ARG A 213 12.41 -0.45 -8.97
N ASN A 214 12.94 0.69 -9.41
CA ASN A 214 14.09 1.29 -8.75
C ASN A 214 13.64 1.89 -7.43
N ALA A 215 14.51 1.89 -6.40
CA ALA A 215 14.16 2.53 -5.15
C ALA A 215 15.37 3.21 -4.51
N ILE A 216 15.11 4.34 -3.88
CA ILE A 216 16.05 5.08 -3.03
C ILE A 216 15.42 5.19 -1.66
N GLY A 217 16.15 4.80 -0.61
CA GLY A 217 15.70 4.93 0.77
C GLY A 217 16.70 5.70 1.62
N ILE A 218 16.20 6.54 2.53
CA ILE A 218 17.04 7.21 3.52
C ILE A 218 16.70 6.66 4.89
N GLU A 219 17.74 6.32 5.67
CA GLU A 219 17.60 5.86 7.05
C GLU A 219 18.66 6.53 7.93
N LEU A 220 18.24 7.00 9.10
CA LEU A 220 19.09 7.70 10.04
C LEU A 220 19.94 6.74 10.88
N ASN A 221 19.40 5.57 11.22
CA ASN A 221 20.03 4.60 12.08
C ASN A 221 20.85 3.59 11.25
N SER A 222 22.16 3.52 11.52
CA SER A 222 23.07 2.61 10.80
C SER A 222 22.75 1.13 11.03
N GLU A 223 22.21 0.74 12.20
CA GLU A 223 21.82 -0.64 12.48
C GLU A 223 20.62 -1.05 11.58
N TYR A 224 19.65 -0.16 11.38
CA TYR A 224 18.56 -0.41 10.47
C TYR A 224 19.02 -0.49 9.01
N VAL A 225 20.00 0.31 8.61
CA VAL A 225 20.59 0.20 7.26
C VAL A 225 21.17 -1.20 7.02
N GLU A 226 21.91 -1.77 7.99
CA GLU A 226 22.43 -3.14 7.86
C GLU A 226 21.28 -4.18 7.82
N GLN A 227 20.29 -4.05 8.68
CA GLN A 227 19.10 -4.92 8.64
C GLN A 227 18.36 -4.86 7.30
N ILE A 228 18.24 -3.67 6.70
CA ILE A 228 17.65 -3.52 5.36
C ILE A 228 18.48 -4.27 4.32
N ARG A 229 19.81 -4.13 4.33
CA ARG A 229 20.71 -4.84 3.41
C ARG A 229 20.57 -6.36 3.54
N GLU A 230 20.54 -6.87 4.76
CA GLU A 230 20.29 -8.29 5.01
C GLU A 230 18.94 -8.75 4.48
N ARG A 231 17.88 -7.97 4.74
CA ARG A 231 16.53 -8.26 4.27
C ARG A 231 16.42 -8.29 2.75
N LEU A 232 17.09 -7.37 2.05
CA LEU A 232 17.11 -7.32 0.58
C LEU A 232 17.84 -8.52 -0.04
N ASN A 233 18.82 -9.10 0.68
CA ASN A 233 19.53 -10.29 0.25
C ASN A 233 18.78 -11.61 0.53
N GLN A 234 17.72 -11.58 1.36
CA GLN A 234 16.92 -12.76 1.64
C GLN A 234 16.13 -13.20 0.40
N LYS A 235 16.03 -14.52 0.22
CA LYS A 235 15.18 -15.08 -0.84
C LYS A 235 13.75 -14.56 -0.68
N PHE A 236 13.16 -14.15 -1.78
CA PHE A 236 11.75 -13.80 -1.82
C PHE A 236 10.90 -15.07 -1.91
N ASP A 237 10.01 -15.27 -0.95
CA ASP A 237 9.09 -16.40 -0.86
C ASP A 237 7.61 -15.97 -0.93
N GLY A 238 7.37 -14.77 -1.41
CA GLY A 238 6.06 -14.13 -1.50
C GLY A 238 5.93 -12.98 -0.52
N PHE A 239 5.00 -12.08 -0.81
CA PHE A 239 4.63 -11.00 0.11
C PHE A 239 3.76 -11.53 1.26
N ASP A 240 3.47 -10.69 2.25
CA ASP A 240 2.52 -11.02 3.31
C ASP A 240 1.19 -11.51 2.71
N SER A 241 0.73 -12.67 3.14
CA SER A 241 -0.54 -13.21 2.66
C SER A 241 -1.69 -12.40 3.25
N ILE A 242 -2.45 -11.78 2.38
CA ILE A 242 -3.78 -11.26 2.68
C ILE A 242 -4.75 -11.91 1.72
N ASP A 243 -5.97 -12.23 2.19
CA ASP A 243 -6.98 -12.92 1.37
C ASP A 243 -7.25 -12.19 0.04
N GLU A 244 -7.25 -10.87 0.06
CA GLU A 244 -7.46 -10.03 -1.12
C GLU A 244 -6.38 -10.18 -2.20
N ARG A 245 -5.14 -10.50 -1.82
CA ARG A 245 -4.03 -10.67 -2.77
C ARG A 245 -4.17 -11.95 -3.60
N MET A 246 -4.62 -13.02 -2.98
CA MET A 246 -4.80 -14.31 -3.66
C MET A 246 -5.86 -14.27 -4.77
N LEU A 247 -6.66 -13.20 -4.80
CA LEU A 247 -7.79 -13.01 -5.70
C LEU A 247 -7.63 -11.79 -6.61
N ARG A 248 -6.42 -11.30 -6.79
CA ARG A 248 -6.18 -10.20 -7.74
C ARG A 248 -6.68 -10.54 -9.12
N VAL A 249 -7.27 -9.55 -9.76
CA VAL A 249 -7.63 -9.65 -11.16
C VAL A 249 -6.36 -9.67 -11.99
N PRO A 250 -6.06 -10.74 -12.74
CA PRO A 250 -4.88 -10.78 -13.60
C PRO A 250 -4.95 -9.70 -14.68
N ASN A 251 -3.79 -9.16 -15.06
CA ASN A 251 -3.69 -8.15 -16.11
C ASN A 251 -4.08 -8.71 -17.48
N ASP A 252 -3.80 -9.99 -17.72
CA ASP A 252 -4.12 -10.64 -18.99
C ASP A 252 -5.35 -11.57 -18.91
N LEU A 253 -6.53 -10.97 -18.79
CA LEU A 253 -7.80 -11.70 -18.89
C LEU A 253 -8.18 -12.13 -20.31
N ASN A 254 -7.40 -11.77 -21.34
CA ASN A 254 -7.57 -12.28 -22.69
C ASN A 254 -7.05 -13.70 -22.82
N ASP A 255 -6.05 -14.08 -22.00
CA ASP A 255 -5.63 -15.46 -21.86
C ASP A 255 -6.75 -16.32 -21.24
N ALA A 256 -7.10 -17.42 -21.91
CA ALA A 256 -8.24 -18.25 -21.52
C ALA A 256 -7.98 -19.03 -20.23
N ASP A 257 -6.74 -19.47 -19.99
CA ASP A 257 -6.38 -20.28 -18.83
C ASP A 257 -6.25 -19.39 -17.58
N ILE A 258 -5.61 -18.22 -17.71
CA ILE A 258 -5.53 -17.21 -16.65
C ILE A 258 -6.92 -16.75 -16.24
N ARG A 259 -7.80 -16.50 -17.22
CA ARG A 259 -9.18 -16.10 -16.95
C ARG A 259 -9.99 -17.19 -16.26
N LYS A 260 -9.81 -18.46 -16.65
CA LYS A 260 -10.48 -19.61 -16.04
C LYS A 260 -10.05 -19.77 -14.58
N GLU A 261 -8.77 -19.72 -14.32
CA GLU A 261 -8.20 -19.80 -12.96
C GLU A 261 -8.71 -18.64 -12.06
N TYR A 262 -8.66 -17.41 -12.55
CA TYR A 262 -9.18 -16.26 -11.82
C TYR A 262 -10.66 -16.40 -11.47
N ILE A 263 -11.51 -16.75 -12.44
CA ILE A 263 -12.94 -16.93 -12.21
C ILE A 263 -13.20 -18.01 -11.16
N THR A 264 -12.49 -19.13 -11.24
CA THR A 264 -12.64 -20.25 -10.29
C THR A 264 -12.27 -19.82 -8.87
N ASN A 265 -11.14 -19.12 -8.70
CA ASN A 265 -10.69 -18.65 -7.40
C ASN A 265 -11.62 -17.58 -6.83
N HIS A 266 -12.13 -16.69 -7.67
CA HIS A 266 -13.10 -15.66 -7.25
C HIS A 266 -14.42 -16.28 -6.78
N ILE A 267 -14.92 -17.29 -7.48
CA ILE A 267 -16.12 -18.04 -7.09
C ILE A 267 -15.90 -18.75 -5.75
N LYS A 268 -14.79 -19.47 -5.58
CA LYS A 268 -14.45 -20.15 -4.32
C LYS A 268 -14.39 -19.17 -3.15
N TRP A 269 -13.74 -18.02 -3.34
CA TRP A 269 -13.68 -16.98 -2.33
C TRP A 269 -15.06 -16.41 -2.00
N PHE A 270 -15.88 -16.11 -3.01
CA PHE A 270 -17.22 -15.58 -2.82
C PHE A 270 -18.11 -16.54 -2.02
N LEU A 271 -18.12 -17.84 -2.38
CA LEU A 271 -18.89 -18.85 -1.70
C LEU A 271 -18.45 -19.06 -0.25
N LYS A 272 -17.14 -19.01 0.03
CA LYS A 272 -16.59 -19.10 1.37
C LYS A 272 -17.03 -17.93 2.27
N ASN A 273 -17.07 -16.71 1.72
CA ASN A 273 -17.32 -15.50 2.50
C ASN A 273 -18.81 -15.06 2.52
N HIS A 274 -19.64 -15.63 1.65
CA HIS A 274 -21.07 -15.31 1.52
C HIS A 274 -21.94 -16.58 1.41
N PRO A 275 -21.92 -17.46 2.42
CA PRO A 275 -22.67 -18.73 2.36
C PRO A 275 -24.19 -18.54 2.24
N ASP A 276 -24.71 -17.42 2.75
CA ASP A 276 -26.12 -17.00 2.66
C ASP A 276 -26.58 -16.60 1.25
N ARG A 277 -25.63 -16.43 0.33
CA ARG A 277 -25.89 -15.95 -1.04
C ARG A 277 -25.59 -16.97 -2.14
N ILE A 278 -25.25 -18.19 -1.73
CA ILE A 278 -24.86 -19.26 -2.69
C ILE A 278 -25.97 -19.49 -3.74
N GLU A 279 -27.23 -19.62 -3.31
CA GLU A 279 -28.35 -19.90 -4.23
C GLU A 279 -28.53 -18.77 -5.25
N ALA A 280 -28.59 -17.51 -4.79
CA ALA A 280 -28.75 -16.35 -5.68
C ALA A 280 -27.56 -16.19 -6.63
N PHE A 281 -26.35 -16.43 -6.16
CA PHE A 281 -25.15 -16.44 -6.99
C PHE A 281 -25.20 -17.53 -8.06
N MET A 282 -25.60 -18.76 -7.70
CA MET A 282 -25.71 -19.87 -8.62
C MET A 282 -26.76 -19.64 -9.71
N GLU A 283 -27.87 -19.00 -9.37
CA GLU A 283 -28.89 -18.59 -10.35
C GLU A 283 -28.37 -17.53 -11.33
N ASP A 284 -27.63 -16.54 -10.83
CA ASP A 284 -27.04 -15.50 -11.67
C ASP A 284 -25.94 -16.04 -12.59
N VAL A 285 -25.10 -16.97 -12.10
CA VAL A 285 -24.11 -17.68 -12.92
C VAL A 285 -24.79 -18.49 -14.01
N LYS A 286 -25.81 -19.28 -13.68
CA LYS A 286 -26.59 -20.05 -14.65
C LYS A 286 -27.22 -19.14 -15.72
N ALA A 287 -27.80 -18.00 -15.30
CA ALA A 287 -28.42 -17.06 -16.24
C ALA A 287 -27.42 -16.40 -17.20
N LYS A 288 -26.21 -16.09 -16.74
CA LYS A 288 -25.15 -15.47 -17.56
C LYS A 288 -24.45 -16.43 -18.51
N TYR A 289 -24.29 -17.69 -18.12
CA TYR A 289 -23.45 -18.65 -18.84
C TYR A 289 -24.25 -19.74 -19.55
N HIS A 290 -25.59 -19.67 -19.53
CA HIS A 290 -26.46 -20.65 -20.21
C HIS A 290 -26.23 -20.79 -21.72
N SER A 291 -25.63 -19.79 -22.35
CA SER A 291 -25.32 -19.84 -23.79
C SER A 291 -23.97 -20.52 -24.14
N LYS A 292 -23.14 -20.91 -23.13
CA LYS A 292 -21.83 -21.57 -23.34
C LYS A 292 -21.72 -22.80 -22.47
N LYS A 293 -22.34 -23.92 -22.93
CA LYS A 293 -22.45 -25.22 -22.24
C LYS A 293 -21.13 -25.81 -21.68
N ALA A 294 -19.96 -25.44 -22.21
CA ALA A 294 -18.68 -26.07 -21.83
C ALA A 294 -18.06 -25.48 -20.53
N ILE A 295 -18.30 -24.20 -20.23
CA ILE A 295 -17.65 -23.55 -19.07
C ILE A 295 -18.38 -23.86 -17.76
N THR A 296 -19.69 -24.12 -17.80
CA THR A 296 -20.50 -24.37 -16.61
C THR A 296 -20.29 -25.72 -15.99
N HIS A 297 -20.11 -26.77 -16.77
CA HIS A 297 -19.95 -28.15 -16.24
C HIS A 297 -18.62 -28.30 -15.49
N ASP A 298 -17.50 -27.91 -16.10
CA ASP A 298 -16.16 -27.99 -15.50
C ASP A 298 -16.01 -27.11 -14.24
N LEU A 299 -16.69 -25.95 -14.22
CA LEU A 299 -16.65 -25.04 -13.08
C LEU A 299 -17.39 -25.61 -11.86
N PHE A 300 -18.52 -26.29 -12.08
CA PHE A 300 -19.32 -26.88 -11.00
C PHE A 300 -18.69 -28.14 -10.42
N GLU A 301 -18.05 -28.99 -11.25
CA GLU A 301 -17.31 -30.15 -10.74
C GLU A 301 -16.08 -29.76 -9.92
N SER A 302 -15.37 -28.69 -10.29
CA SER A 302 -14.21 -28.20 -9.54
C SER A 302 -14.57 -27.48 -8.22
N ILE A 303 -15.83 -27.10 -8.03
CA ILE A 303 -16.32 -26.47 -6.78
C ILE A 303 -16.87 -27.52 -5.81
N ALA A 304 -17.35 -28.66 -6.34
CA ALA A 304 -17.92 -29.76 -5.55
C ALA A 304 -16.86 -30.75 -5.02
N SER A 305 -15.64 -30.69 -5.53
CA SER A 305 -14.45 -31.44 -5.07
C SER A 305 -13.60 -30.56 -4.11
#